data_e9af89aa297e758c03556bd6673b14e0
#
_entry.id   e9af89aa297e758c03556bd6673b14e0
#
_cell.length_a   1.000
_cell.length_b   1.000
_cell.length_c   1.000
_cell.angle_alpha   90.00
_cell.angle_beta   90.00
_cell.angle_gamma   90.00
#
_symmetry.space_group_name_H-M   'P 1'
#
loop_
_entity.id
_entity.type
_entity.pdbx_description
1 polymer ?
#
loop_
_entity_poly.entity_id
_entity_poly.type
_entity_poly.pdbx_seq_one_letter_code
_entity_poly.pdbx_strand_id
1 'polypeptide(L)'
;MLGSLRVRLPLVFLAGIVLAGLITTLIAVRLFEDFTRNQALSNLTREAHGVAQLYSDAVSASYANGKGNSDRAAPTFAAKTLELATGDKIYFVGAGLFPGQGFTGLHRLPLSTIDWKSGKSLTFEFTPPDTGHTYYAVANPIVIGDEKDATPIGAIVVATKKTDVRAAVLSLLGRLALAGVLGLLVAGLLGWYLSRRIVRPVLQLSEAADAVARGQYDVAVPENAAGELGHLSERFGQMASRLAEVETMERNFLMSVSHELRTPLTAIRGHVAALLEGVVEDPEQRDQSLETVELEAQRLERLVQDILDLAKLDTHRFTVTTEEVDMAELLDQAYERYREEAHRRSIDYLQELRDRPVIVSDGDRVLQVVGNLLANAFKATPDGGRISLELAQQNGTVHVAVEDNGPGIPAEKRERLFRPFVSDSSGGTGLGLAIAKELSAALGGRIDLDSEVGRGSRFELVLPAR
;
A
#
# COMPACT_ATOMS: atom_id res chain seq x y z
N MET A 1 -21.28 14.14 0.47
CA MET A 1 -20.08 14.18 1.31
C MET A 1 -19.75 12.88 2.07
N LEU A 2 -20.67 11.94 2.25
CA LEU A 2 -20.47 10.63 2.92
C LEU A 2 -19.87 9.53 2.01
N GLY A 3 -19.52 9.84 0.76
CA GLY A 3 -19.02 8.86 -0.22
C GLY A 3 -17.51 8.58 -0.18
N SER A 4 -16.71 9.41 0.48
CA SER A 4 -15.26 9.26 0.47
C SER A 4 -14.78 8.28 1.54
N LEU A 5 -13.86 7.39 1.18
CA LEU A 5 -13.15 6.48 2.09
C LEU A 5 -12.54 7.21 3.32
N ARG A 6 -12.20 8.49 3.17
CA ARG A 6 -11.69 9.37 4.22
C ARG A 6 -12.61 9.46 5.44
N VAL A 7 -13.92 9.46 5.22
CA VAL A 7 -14.93 9.63 6.29
C VAL A 7 -15.54 8.30 6.67
N ARG A 8 -15.76 7.40 5.71
CA ARG A 8 -16.40 6.10 5.96
C ARG A 8 -15.57 5.19 6.86
N LEU A 9 -14.27 5.08 6.63
CA LEU A 9 -13.42 4.15 7.37
C LEU A 9 -13.31 4.52 8.87
N PRO A 10 -12.98 5.78 9.26
CA PRO A 10 -13.00 6.19 10.66
C PRO A 10 -14.38 6.07 11.30
N LEU A 11 -15.46 6.37 10.56
CA LEU A 11 -16.83 6.34 11.06
C LEU A 11 -17.31 4.91 11.34
N VAL A 12 -17.00 3.95 10.47
CA VAL A 12 -17.30 2.53 10.68
C VAL A 12 -16.50 1.97 11.86
N PHE A 13 -15.22 2.35 11.99
CA PHE A 13 -14.39 1.94 13.13
C PHE A 13 -14.94 2.51 14.45
N LEU A 14 -15.30 3.79 14.47
CA LEU A 14 -15.88 4.44 15.63
C LEU A 14 -17.23 3.80 16.02
N ALA A 15 -18.10 3.56 15.02
CA ALA A 15 -19.39 2.88 15.24
C ALA A 15 -19.20 1.46 15.79
N GLY A 16 -18.21 0.72 15.29
CA GLY A 16 -17.88 -0.61 15.82
C GLY A 16 -17.42 -0.58 17.28
N ILE A 17 -16.57 0.38 17.64
CA ILE A 17 -16.08 0.55 19.01
C ILE A 17 -17.24 0.96 19.95
N VAL A 18 -18.10 1.89 19.54
CA VAL A 18 -19.27 2.31 20.32
C VAL A 18 -20.22 1.13 20.53
N LEU A 19 -20.51 0.36 19.49
CA LEU A 19 -21.37 -0.82 19.58
C LEU A 19 -20.77 -1.89 20.50
N ALA A 20 -19.50 -2.20 20.35
CA ALA A 20 -18.81 -3.15 21.23
C ALA A 20 -18.81 -2.67 22.71
N GLY A 21 -18.55 -1.39 22.93
CA GLY A 21 -18.60 -0.77 24.27
C GLY A 21 -19.98 -0.84 24.90
N LEU A 22 -21.05 -0.57 24.14
CA LEU A 22 -22.44 -0.70 24.60
C LEU A 22 -22.80 -2.14 24.98
N ILE A 23 -22.45 -3.11 24.13
CA ILE A 23 -22.70 -4.54 24.40
C ILE A 23 -21.93 -4.98 25.64
N THR A 24 -20.67 -4.64 25.76
CA THR A 24 -19.81 -4.98 26.90
C THR A 24 -20.38 -4.35 28.21
N THR A 25 -20.77 -3.08 28.14
CA THR A 25 -21.37 -2.40 29.30
C THR A 25 -22.71 -3.06 29.74
N LEU A 26 -23.57 -3.40 28.78
CA LEU A 26 -24.83 -4.07 29.06
C LEU A 26 -24.63 -5.43 29.74
N ILE A 27 -23.70 -6.23 29.23
CA ILE A 27 -23.35 -7.54 29.79
C ILE A 27 -22.74 -7.36 31.19
N ALA A 28 -21.78 -6.43 31.33
CA ALA A 28 -21.13 -6.17 32.63
C ALA A 28 -22.10 -5.73 33.70
N VAL A 29 -23.06 -4.85 33.37
CA VAL A 29 -24.10 -4.39 34.31
C VAL A 29 -24.98 -5.56 34.76
N ARG A 30 -25.47 -6.37 33.82
CA ARG A 30 -26.28 -7.54 34.16
C ARG A 30 -25.54 -8.54 35.04
N LEU A 31 -24.33 -8.91 34.66
CA LEU A 31 -23.50 -9.83 35.44
C LEU A 31 -23.22 -9.27 36.85
N PHE A 32 -22.97 -7.97 36.96
CA PHE A 32 -22.68 -7.33 38.24
C PHE A 32 -23.92 -7.23 39.12
N GLU A 33 -25.11 -6.92 38.57
CA GLU A 33 -26.40 -6.96 39.31
C GLU A 33 -26.67 -8.36 39.85
N ASP A 34 -26.53 -9.38 39.01
CA ASP A 34 -26.77 -10.77 39.44
C ASP A 34 -25.73 -11.21 40.48
N PHE A 35 -24.45 -10.86 40.30
CA PHE A 35 -23.41 -11.16 41.28
C PHE A 35 -23.65 -10.48 42.62
N THR A 36 -23.93 -9.19 42.61
CA THR A 36 -24.14 -8.40 43.83
C THR A 36 -25.39 -8.88 44.59
N ARG A 37 -26.48 -9.17 43.84
CA ARG A 37 -27.69 -9.75 44.40
C ARG A 37 -27.45 -11.12 45.04
N ASN A 38 -26.81 -12.03 44.34
CA ASN A 38 -26.50 -13.38 44.82
C ASN A 38 -25.54 -13.34 46.02
N GLN A 39 -24.56 -12.44 46.01
CA GLN A 39 -23.65 -12.25 47.15
C GLN A 39 -24.38 -11.69 48.36
N ALA A 40 -25.27 -10.70 48.21
CA ALA A 40 -26.12 -10.17 49.26
C ALA A 40 -27.01 -11.25 49.85
N LEU A 41 -27.73 -12.01 49.03
CA LEU A 41 -28.55 -13.12 49.46
C LEU A 41 -27.78 -14.24 50.19
N SER A 42 -26.57 -14.58 49.70
CA SER A 42 -25.68 -15.56 50.36
C SER A 42 -25.21 -15.09 51.73
N ASN A 43 -24.88 -13.82 51.87
CA ASN A 43 -24.49 -13.23 53.16
C ASN A 43 -25.68 -13.23 54.12
N LEU A 44 -26.86 -12.75 53.66
CA LEU A 44 -28.10 -12.74 54.44
C LEU A 44 -28.50 -14.15 54.89
N THR A 45 -28.30 -15.17 54.03
CA THR A 45 -28.63 -16.57 54.37
C THR A 45 -27.74 -17.07 55.54
N ARG A 46 -26.43 -16.76 55.48
CA ARG A 46 -25.49 -17.13 56.55
C ARG A 46 -25.81 -16.40 57.87
N GLU A 47 -26.10 -15.11 57.80
CA GLU A 47 -26.48 -14.30 58.97
C GLU A 47 -27.82 -14.75 59.56
N ALA A 48 -28.84 -14.93 58.73
CA ALA A 48 -30.14 -15.40 59.16
C ALA A 48 -30.07 -16.79 59.81
N HIS A 49 -29.24 -17.68 59.25
CA HIS A 49 -29.01 -19.02 59.83
C HIS A 49 -28.31 -18.92 61.20
N GLY A 50 -27.25 -18.14 61.31
CA GLY A 50 -26.52 -17.96 62.56
C GLY A 50 -27.40 -17.35 63.67
N VAL A 51 -28.19 -16.31 63.33
CA VAL A 51 -29.10 -15.68 64.28
C VAL A 51 -30.21 -16.63 64.64
N ALA A 52 -30.83 -17.35 63.68
CA ALA A 52 -31.91 -18.30 63.96
C ALA A 52 -31.43 -19.45 64.87
N GLN A 53 -30.21 -19.95 64.66
CA GLN A 53 -29.58 -21.00 65.48
C GLN A 53 -29.39 -20.52 66.94
N LEU A 54 -28.84 -19.32 67.16
CA LEU A 54 -28.65 -18.72 68.46
C LEU A 54 -29.98 -18.61 69.23
N TYR A 55 -31.02 -18.20 68.52
CA TYR A 55 -32.41 -18.14 69.17
C TYR A 55 -32.99 -19.53 69.40
N SER A 56 -32.82 -20.52 68.51
CA SER A 56 -33.22 -21.90 68.66
C SER A 56 -32.59 -22.54 69.89
N ASP A 57 -31.26 -22.36 70.03
CA ASP A 57 -30.49 -22.89 71.18
C ASP A 57 -30.94 -22.26 72.50
N ALA A 58 -31.18 -20.95 72.53
CA ALA A 58 -31.61 -20.23 73.70
C ALA A 58 -33.02 -20.65 74.10
N VAL A 59 -33.96 -20.82 73.17
CA VAL A 59 -35.31 -21.29 73.42
C VAL A 59 -35.29 -22.75 73.88
N SER A 60 -34.54 -23.63 73.19
CA SER A 60 -34.47 -25.07 73.61
C SER A 60 -33.90 -25.22 75.00
N ALA A 61 -32.84 -24.46 75.36
CA ALA A 61 -32.28 -24.46 76.69
C ALA A 61 -33.26 -24.01 77.74
N SER A 62 -34.18 -23.06 77.46
CA SER A 62 -35.15 -22.58 78.32
C SER A 62 -36.29 -23.63 78.59
N TYR A 63 -36.62 -24.41 77.56
CA TYR A 63 -37.62 -25.51 77.67
C TYR A 63 -37.07 -26.72 78.42
N ALA A 64 -35.77 -27.06 78.19
CA ALA A 64 -35.14 -28.25 78.83
C ALA A 64 -35.01 -28.11 80.38
N ASN A 65 -34.90 -26.89 80.87
CA ASN A 65 -34.68 -26.60 82.29
C ASN A 65 -35.96 -26.59 83.17
N GLY A 66 -37.14 -26.91 82.63
CA GLY A 66 -38.41 -27.23 83.37
C GLY A 66 -38.92 -26.18 84.36
N LYS A 67 -38.35 -24.99 84.38
CA LYS A 67 -38.79 -23.84 85.18
C LYS A 67 -39.08 -22.68 84.20
N GLY A 68 -40.36 -22.41 84.01
CA GLY A 68 -40.83 -21.16 83.38
C GLY A 68 -40.42 -19.92 84.18
N ASN A 69 -39.14 -19.79 84.45
CA ASN A 69 -38.60 -18.66 85.16
C ASN A 69 -38.19 -17.59 84.12
N SER A 70 -38.94 -16.52 84.12
CA SER A 70 -38.94 -15.38 83.23
C SER A 70 -37.66 -14.53 83.16
N ASP A 71 -36.58 -14.93 83.81
CA ASP A 71 -35.38 -14.05 83.98
C ASP A 71 -34.21 -14.33 83.05
N ARG A 72 -34.29 -15.31 82.16
CA ARG A 72 -33.28 -15.40 81.10
C ARG A 72 -33.79 -14.76 79.81
N ALA A 73 -33.51 -13.48 79.68
CA ALA A 73 -33.82 -12.75 78.47
C ALA A 73 -33.28 -13.50 77.24
N ALA A 74 -34.17 -13.70 76.27
CA ALA A 74 -33.74 -14.09 74.92
C ALA A 74 -32.52 -13.16 74.48
N PRO A 75 -31.61 -13.62 73.66
CA PRO A 75 -30.40 -12.87 73.34
C PRO A 75 -30.68 -11.59 72.55
N THR A 76 -31.38 -10.63 73.25
CA THR A 76 -31.73 -9.30 72.71
C THR A 76 -30.48 -8.51 72.26
N PHE A 77 -29.39 -8.80 72.96
CA PHE A 77 -28.08 -8.12 72.63
C PHE A 77 -27.51 -8.50 71.28
N ALA A 78 -27.67 -9.72 70.83
CA ALA A 78 -27.05 -10.19 69.59
C ALA A 78 -27.70 -9.53 68.36
N ALA A 79 -29.01 -9.37 68.29
CA ALA A 79 -29.66 -8.82 67.11
C ALA A 79 -29.32 -7.32 66.91
N LYS A 80 -29.38 -6.52 67.97
CA LYS A 80 -29.08 -5.08 67.89
C LYS A 80 -27.59 -4.82 67.58
N THR A 81 -26.70 -5.65 68.08
CA THR A 81 -25.27 -5.54 67.80
C THR A 81 -24.97 -5.94 66.37
N LEU A 82 -25.63 -6.96 65.83
CA LEU A 82 -25.54 -7.36 64.45
C LEU A 82 -26.09 -6.29 63.49
N GLU A 83 -27.26 -5.72 63.78
CA GLU A 83 -27.83 -4.61 63.01
C GLU A 83 -26.86 -3.42 62.91
N LEU A 84 -26.18 -3.09 64.04
CA LEU A 84 -25.20 -2.01 64.07
C LEU A 84 -23.90 -2.37 63.32
N ALA A 85 -23.50 -3.63 63.34
CA ALA A 85 -22.26 -4.08 62.72
C ALA A 85 -22.39 -4.29 61.22
N THR A 86 -23.53 -4.81 60.74
CA THR A 86 -23.77 -5.16 59.33
C THR A 86 -24.55 -4.09 58.57
N GLY A 87 -25.32 -3.28 59.26
CA GLY A 87 -26.29 -2.32 58.69
C GLY A 87 -27.59 -2.98 58.22
N ASP A 88 -27.71 -4.30 58.38
CA ASP A 88 -28.85 -5.10 57.98
C ASP A 88 -29.95 -5.03 59.09
N LYS A 89 -31.20 -5.13 58.69
CA LYS A 89 -32.34 -5.13 59.62
C LYS A 89 -32.72 -6.55 59.97
N ILE A 90 -32.97 -6.79 61.27
CA ILE A 90 -33.39 -8.10 61.75
C ILE A 90 -34.82 -8.03 62.24
N TYR A 91 -35.72 -8.88 61.71
CA TYR A 91 -37.11 -9.01 62.08
C TYR A 91 -37.42 -10.39 62.56
N PHE A 92 -38.50 -10.47 63.33
CA PHE A 92 -39.08 -11.73 63.82
C PHE A 92 -40.50 -11.94 63.33
N VAL A 93 -40.82 -13.18 62.87
CA VAL A 93 -42.16 -13.62 62.49
C VAL A 93 -42.46 -14.90 63.25
N GLY A 94 -43.56 -14.97 64.02
CA GLY A 94 -43.92 -16.18 64.71
C GLY A 94 -44.95 -15.96 65.83
N ALA A 95 -45.46 -17.07 66.39
CA ALA A 95 -46.28 -17.06 67.57
C ALA A 95 -45.35 -16.75 68.76
N GLY A 96 -45.59 -15.68 69.47
CA GLY A 96 -44.82 -15.32 70.69
C GLY A 96 -44.97 -16.42 71.75
N LEU A 97 -43.87 -17.06 72.08
CA LEU A 97 -43.82 -18.18 73.06
C LEU A 97 -43.75 -17.70 74.48
N PHE A 98 -43.64 -16.42 74.76
CA PHE A 98 -43.56 -15.87 76.12
C PHE A 98 -44.59 -14.76 76.31
N PRO A 99 -45.70 -15.00 77.10
CA PRO A 99 -46.63 -13.97 77.50
C PRO A 99 -45.89 -12.93 78.33
N GLY A 100 -45.71 -11.71 77.81
CA GLY A 100 -45.16 -10.57 78.55
C GLY A 100 -43.72 -10.20 78.26
N GLN A 101 -42.86 -11.05 77.63
CA GLN A 101 -41.53 -10.73 77.19
C GLN A 101 -41.42 -11.13 75.72
N GLY A 102 -41.88 -10.25 74.84
CA GLY A 102 -41.61 -10.38 73.40
C GLY A 102 -40.11 -10.33 73.17
N PHE A 103 -39.66 -10.81 72.03
CA PHE A 103 -38.28 -10.61 71.58
C PHE A 103 -37.99 -9.10 71.58
N THR A 104 -37.62 -8.59 72.76
CA THR A 104 -37.36 -7.16 72.99
C THR A 104 -36.17 -6.73 72.18
N GLY A 105 -36.45 -5.83 71.22
CA GLY A 105 -35.43 -5.33 70.33
C GLY A 105 -35.45 -5.79 68.87
N LEU A 106 -36.32 -6.79 68.57
CA LEU A 106 -36.60 -7.22 67.21
C LEU A 106 -37.87 -6.57 66.65
N HIS A 107 -37.84 -6.07 65.47
CA HIS A 107 -39.01 -5.58 64.75
C HIS A 107 -39.92 -6.79 64.38
N ARG A 108 -41.16 -6.78 64.78
CA ARG A 108 -42.12 -7.86 64.51
C ARG A 108 -42.78 -7.66 63.14
N LEU A 109 -42.75 -8.66 62.29
CA LEU A 109 -43.49 -8.68 61.05
C LEU A 109 -44.82 -9.40 61.21
N PRO A 110 -45.89 -9.08 60.42
CA PRO A 110 -47.13 -9.80 60.38
C PRO A 110 -46.94 -11.28 60.08
N LEU A 111 -47.71 -12.16 60.71
CA LEU A 111 -47.66 -13.62 60.56
C LEU A 111 -47.93 -14.08 59.10
N SER A 112 -48.60 -13.24 58.34
CA SER A 112 -48.91 -13.47 56.92
C SER A 112 -47.80 -13.12 55.97
N THR A 113 -46.68 -12.53 56.46
CA THR A 113 -45.56 -12.05 55.57
C THR A 113 -44.80 -13.20 54.89
N ILE A 114 -44.64 -14.33 55.59
CA ILE A 114 -43.95 -15.52 55.11
C ILE A 114 -44.55 -16.79 55.67
N ASP A 115 -44.44 -17.93 55.00
CA ASP A 115 -44.81 -19.25 55.52
C ASP A 115 -43.66 -19.83 56.38
N TRP A 116 -43.57 -19.33 57.61
CA TRP A 116 -42.56 -19.78 58.58
C TRP A 116 -42.83 -21.19 59.10
N LYS A 117 -44.05 -21.72 58.94
CA LYS A 117 -44.43 -23.08 59.35
C LYS A 117 -43.83 -24.16 58.47
N SER A 118 -43.38 -23.80 57.28
CA SER A 118 -42.75 -24.76 56.37
C SER A 118 -41.40 -25.30 56.88
N GLY A 119 -40.79 -24.65 57.91
CA GLY A 119 -39.47 -25.05 58.44
C GLY A 119 -38.32 -24.88 57.46
N LYS A 120 -38.50 -24.19 56.31
CA LYS A 120 -37.49 -23.97 55.27
C LYS A 120 -37.02 -22.53 55.27
N SER A 121 -35.75 -22.35 54.88
CA SER A 121 -35.22 -21.02 54.57
C SER A 121 -35.91 -20.47 53.33
N LEU A 122 -36.31 -19.22 53.36
CA LEU A 122 -37.07 -18.53 52.30
C LEU A 122 -36.36 -17.21 51.96
N THR A 123 -36.18 -16.93 50.67
CA THR A 123 -35.70 -15.66 50.16
C THR A 123 -36.83 -14.89 49.51
N PHE A 124 -37.01 -13.62 49.84
CA PHE A 124 -38.08 -12.79 49.30
C PHE A 124 -37.72 -11.31 49.33
N GLU A 125 -38.49 -10.52 48.57
CA GLU A 125 -38.43 -9.05 48.66
C GLU A 125 -39.66 -8.56 49.44
N PHE A 126 -39.45 -7.60 50.34
CA PHE A 126 -40.57 -6.99 51.06
C PHE A 126 -40.31 -5.52 51.38
N THR A 127 -41.37 -4.79 51.63
CA THR A 127 -41.31 -3.39 52.01
C THR A 127 -41.93 -3.26 53.37
N PRO A 128 -41.12 -3.06 54.45
CA PRO A 128 -41.65 -2.88 55.79
C PRO A 128 -42.57 -1.63 55.86
N PRO A 129 -43.68 -1.66 56.64
CA PRO A 129 -44.59 -0.53 56.68
C PRO A 129 -44.00 0.75 57.29
N ASP A 130 -42.88 0.63 58.01
CA ASP A 130 -42.21 1.71 58.76
C ASP A 130 -41.14 2.39 58.02
N THR A 131 -40.65 1.85 56.90
CA THR A 131 -39.44 2.36 56.22
C THR A 131 -39.63 2.85 54.79
N GLY A 132 -40.71 2.45 54.13
CA GLY A 132 -41.01 2.81 52.72
C GLY A 132 -39.96 2.33 51.70
N HIS A 133 -38.95 1.56 52.13
CA HIS A 133 -37.91 1.02 51.28
C HIS A 133 -38.10 -0.47 51.05
N THR A 134 -37.73 -0.94 49.85
CA THR A 134 -37.74 -2.38 49.51
C THR A 134 -36.44 -3.00 49.98
N TYR A 135 -36.52 -4.16 50.59
CA TYR A 135 -35.40 -4.95 51.12
C TYR A 135 -35.37 -6.31 50.43
N TYR A 136 -34.15 -6.82 50.21
CA TYR A 136 -33.89 -8.24 50.02
C TYR A 136 -33.84 -8.89 51.40
N ALA A 137 -34.57 -9.99 51.59
CA ALA A 137 -34.67 -10.65 52.87
C ALA A 137 -34.51 -12.16 52.78
N VAL A 138 -33.93 -12.72 53.81
CA VAL A 138 -33.85 -14.16 54.02
C VAL A 138 -34.45 -14.47 55.38
N ALA A 139 -35.44 -15.38 55.37
CA ALA A 139 -36.04 -15.91 56.55
C ALA A 139 -35.48 -17.30 56.89
N ASN A 140 -35.02 -17.51 58.10
CA ASN A 140 -34.65 -18.83 58.65
C ASN A 140 -35.51 -19.21 59.83
N PRO A 141 -36.01 -20.47 59.88
CA PRO A 141 -36.92 -20.93 60.97
C PRO A 141 -36.17 -21.02 62.28
N ILE A 142 -36.87 -20.69 63.33
CA ILE A 142 -36.53 -21.02 64.74
C ILE A 142 -37.23 -22.29 65.06
N VAL A 143 -36.51 -23.33 65.47
CA VAL A 143 -37.07 -24.65 65.75
C VAL A 143 -36.84 -25.03 67.21
N ILE A 144 -37.75 -25.78 67.82
CA ILE A 144 -37.63 -26.40 69.12
C ILE A 144 -37.60 -27.90 68.92
N GLY A 145 -36.71 -28.59 69.61
CA GLY A 145 -36.58 -30.07 69.56
C GLY A 145 -35.35 -30.52 68.84
N ASP A 146 -35.02 -31.82 68.91
CA ASP A 146 -33.97 -32.46 68.20
C ASP A 146 -34.30 -32.58 66.71
N GLU A 147 -33.25 -32.77 65.85
CA GLU A 147 -33.35 -32.82 64.38
C GLU A 147 -34.53 -33.65 63.81
N LYS A 148 -35.01 -34.66 64.56
CA LYS A 148 -36.13 -35.55 64.16
C LYS A 148 -37.51 -35.04 64.47
N ASP A 149 -37.68 -34.19 65.50
CA ASP A 149 -38.95 -33.66 65.99
C ASP A 149 -38.99 -32.12 66.07
N ALA A 150 -38.24 -31.49 65.21
CA ALA A 150 -38.05 -30.03 65.13
C ALA A 150 -39.37 -29.35 64.75
N THR A 151 -39.97 -28.63 65.68
CA THR A 151 -41.19 -27.87 65.45
C THR A 151 -40.91 -26.41 65.29
N PRO A 152 -41.23 -25.81 64.12
CA PRO A 152 -40.96 -24.39 63.84
C PRO A 152 -41.94 -23.55 64.74
N ILE A 153 -41.36 -22.57 65.42
CA ILE A 153 -42.15 -21.66 66.31
C ILE A 153 -42.14 -20.22 65.76
N GLY A 154 -41.31 -19.97 64.82
CA GLY A 154 -41.17 -18.67 64.17
C GLY A 154 -40.04 -18.67 63.19
N ALA A 155 -39.69 -17.52 62.67
CA ALA A 155 -38.54 -17.33 61.80
C ALA A 155 -37.83 -15.98 62.07
N ILE A 156 -36.49 -15.96 61.94
CA ILE A 156 -35.74 -14.73 61.89
C ILE A 156 -35.59 -14.32 60.41
N VAL A 157 -35.82 -13.03 60.13
CA VAL A 157 -35.75 -12.45 58.86
C VAL A 157 -34.60 -11.41 58.92
N VAL A 158 -33.56 -11.63 58.16
CA VAL A 158 -32.46 -10.63 57.97
C VAL A 158 -32.66 -9.98 56.62
N ALA A 159 -32.57 -8.65 56.59
CA ALA A 159 -32.94 -7.86 55.40
C ALA A 159 -31.98 -6.72 55.14
N THR A 160 -31.48 -6.62 53.91
CA THR A 160 -30.61 -5.52 53.41
C THR A 160 -31.38 -4.62 52.43
N LYS A 161 -31.08 -3.34 52.44
CA LYS A 161 -31.76 -2.37 51.56
C LYS A 161 -31.37 -2.60 50.07
N LYS A 162 -32.39 -2.69 49.24
CA LYS A 162 -32.20 -2.76 47.77
C LYS A 162 -31.51 -1.54 47.18
N THR A 163 -31.63 -0.36 47.83
CA THR A 163 -30.97 0.88 47.43
C THR A 163 -29.44 0.82 47.52
N ASP A 164 -28.91 0.06 48.51
CA ASP A 164 -27.47 -0.01 48.75
C ASP A 164 -26.79 -0.86 47.65
N VAL A 165 -27.49 -1.92 47.19
CA VAL A 165 -27.07 -2.72 46.03
C VAL A 165 -27.08 -1.87 44.75
N ARG A 166 -28.11 -1.03 44.55
CA ARG A 166 -28.18 -0.11 43.40
C ARG A 166 -27.08 0.94 43.40
N ALA A 167 -26.70 1.48 44.55
CA ALA A 167 -25.60 2.45 44.64
C ALA A 167 -24.27 1.88 44.17
N ALA A 168 -23.98 0.61 44.47
CA ALA A 168 -22.81 -0.10 43.99
C ALA A 168 -22.83 -0.24 42.43
N VAL A 169 -23.98 -0.56 41.86
CA VAL A 169 -24.15 -0.64 40.39
C VAL A 169 -23.92 0.74 39.73
N LEU A 170 -24.48 1.82 40.29
CA LEU A 170 -24.30 3.17 39.77
C LEU A 170 -22.82 3.63 39.81
N SER A 171 -22.10 3.28 40.88
CA SER A 171 -20.65 3.58 40.95
C SER A 171 -19.85 2.83 39.90
N LEU A 172 -20.20 1.60 39.57
CA LEU A 172 -19.60 0.82 38.50
C LEU A 172 -19.89 1.45 37.13
N LEU A 173 -21.14 1.87 36.87
CA LEU A 173 -21.54 2.54 35.65
C LEU A 173 -20.71 3.83 35.43
N GLY A 174 -20.46 4.62 36.47
CA GLY A 174 -19.61 5.81 36.38
C GLY A 174 -18.18 5.51 35.94
N ARG A 175 -17.61 4.44 36.51
CA ARG A 175 -16.24 3.98 36.10
C ARG A 175 -16.21 3.45 34.69
N LEU A 176 -17.21 2.68 34.28
CA LEU A 176 -17.33 2.16 32.90
C LEU A 176 -17.55 3.30 31.90
N ALA A 177 -18.36 4.31 32.23
CA ALA A 177 -18.55 5.49 31.39
C ALA A 177 -17.25 6.27 31.18
N LEU A 178 -16.47 6.47 32.25
CA LEU A 178 -15.15 7.13 32.16
C LEU A 178 -14.19 6.33 31.27
N ALA A 179 -14.12 5.02 31.47
CA ALA A 179 -13.30 4.13 30.64
C ALA A 179 -13.75 4.15 29.16
N GLY A 180 -15.06 4.21 28.90
CA GLY A 180 -15.64 4.35 27.57
C GLY A 180 -15.24 5.65 26.87
N VAL A 181 -15.31 6.78 27.59
CA VAL A 181 -14.87 8.10 27.06
C VAL A 181 -13.39 8.09 26.71
N LEU A 182 -12.54 7.57 27.60
CA LEU A 182 -11.11 7.45 27.34
C LEU A 182 -10.83 6.54 26.14
N GLY A 183 -11.53 5.42 26.03
CA GLY A 183 -11.43 4.52 24.89
C GLY A 183 -11.80 5.19 23.56
N LEU A 184 -12.86 5.99 23.55
CA LEU A 184 -13.29 6.76 22.38
C LEU A 184 -12.27 7.83 21.98
N LEU A 185 -11.66 8.51 22.95
CA LEU A 185 -10.59 9.49 22.66
C LEU A 185 -9.37 8.83 22.03
N VAL A 186 -8.92 7.71 22.58
CA VAL A 186 -7.79 6.95 22.01
C VAL A 186 -8.12 6.45 20.60
N ALA A 187 -9.32 5.90 20.41
CA ALA A 187 -9.77 5.43 19.10
C ALA A 187 -9.86 6.57 18.07
N GLY A 188 -10.35 7.74 18.49
CA GLY A 188 -10.40 8.93 17.64
C GLY A 188 -9.02 9.42 17.21
N LEU A 189 -8.07 9.48 18.16
CA LEU A 189 -6.68 9.84 17.89
C LEU A 189 -6.00 8.84 16.95
N LEU A 190 -6.19 7.55 17.19
CA LEU A 190 -5.64 6.49 16.34
C LEU A 190 -6.24 6.53 14.93
N GLY A 191 -7.55 6.72 14.81
CA GLY A 191 -8.25 6.87 13.54
C GLY A 191 -7.78 8.10 12.76
N TRP A 192 -7.58 9.23 13.43
CA TRP A 192 -7.02 10.44 12.82
C TRP A 192 -5.58 10.22 12.34
N TYR A 193 -4.73 9.57 13.16
CA TYR A 193 -3.36 9.24 12.81
C TYR A 193 -3.28 8.31 11.59
N LEU A 194 -4.04 7.21 11.58
CA LEU A 194 -4.09 6.26 10.46
C LEU A 194 -4.64 6.91 9.18
N SER A 195 -5.69 7.73 9.30
CA SER A 195 -6.24 8.46 8.16
C SER A 195 -5.21 9.37 7.52
N ARG A 196 -4.40 10.08 8.34
CA ARG A 196 -3.38 10.99 7.84
C ARG A 196 -2.16 10.25 7.28
N ARG A 197 -1.78 9.11 7.88
CA ARG A 197 -0.54 8.42 7.54
C ARG A 197 -0.68 7.35 6.46
N ILE A 198 -1.88 6.82 6.28
CA ILE A 198 -2.14 5.75 5.32
C ILE A 198 -3.17 6.18 4.26
N VAL A 199 -4.37 6.62 4.69
CA VAL A 199 -5.47 6.85 3.76
C VAL A 199 -5.19 8.01 2.80
N ARG A 200 -4.66 9.12 3.31
CA ARG A 200 -4.35 10.29 2.47
C ARG A 200 -3.30 10.00 1.38
N PRO A 201 -2.12 9.43 1.70
CA PRO A 201 -1.14 9.07 0.67
C PRO A 201 -1.66 8.10 -0.38
N VAL A 202 -2.44 7.09 0.02
CA VAL A 202 -3.05 6.14 -0.92
C VAL A 202 -4.00 6.85 -1.89
N LEU A 203 -4.83 7.78 -1.41
CA LEU A 203 -5.72 8.54 -2.27
C LEU A 203 -4.95 9.48 -3.21
N GLN A 204 -3.86 10.12 -2.74
CA GLN A 204 -3.00 10.95 -3.58
C GLN A 204 -2.32 10.12 -4.68
N LEU A 205 -1.84 8.90 -4.35
CA LEU A 205 -1.31 7.98 -5.36
C LEU A 205 -2.37 7.55 -6.38
N SER A 206 -3.61 7.32 -5.94
CA SER A 206 -4.71 7.00 -6.85
C SER A 206 -5.03 8.18 -7.78
N GLU A 207 -5.07 9.41 -7.26
CA GLU A 207 -5.27 10.62 -8.06
C GLU A 207 -4.12 10.84 -9.07
N ALA A 208 -2.87 10.58 -8.62
CA ALA A 208 -1.70 10.63 -9.50
C ALA A 208 -1.75 9.56 -10.59
N ALA A 209 -2.19 8.32 -10.26
CA ALA A 209 -2.38 7.27 -11.26
C ALA A 209 -3.43 7.61 -12.30
N ASP A 210 -4.56 8.23 -11.88
CA ASP A 210 -5.58 8.71 -12.79
C ASP A 210 -5.06 9.85 -13.70
N ALA A 211 -4.16 10.70 -13.19
CA ALA A 211 -3.52 11.75 -13.98
C ALA A 211 -2.56 11.16 -15.01
N VAL A 212 -1.72 10.21 -14.62
CA VAL A 212 -0.82 9.47 -15.53
C VAL A 212 -1.60 8.74 -16.62
N ALA A 213 -2.72 8.11 -16.28
CA ALA A 213 -3.60 7.45 -17.26
C ALA A 213 -4.20 8.43 -18.30
N ARG A 214 -4.28 9.71 -17.97
CA ARG A 214 -4.70 10.78 -18.91
C ARG A 214 -3.54 11.44 -19.66
N GLY A 215 -2.31 10.92 -19.53
CA GLY A 215 -1.13 11.49 -20.18
C GLY A 215 -0.52 12.68 -19.43
N GLN A 216 -0.84 12.87 -18.16
CA GLN A 216 -0.24 13.89 -17.30
C GLN A 216 0.83 13.21 -16.42
N TYR A 217 2.08 13.25 -16.83
CA TYR A 217 3.15 12.53 -16.14
C TYR A 217 3.86 13.38 -15.08
N ASP A 218 3.73 14.72 -15.13
CA ASP A 218 4.21 15.62 -14.08
C ASP A 218 3.22 15.61 -12.90
N VAL A 219 3.30 14.55 -12.10
CA VAL A 219 2.42 14.31 -10.96
C VAL A 219 3.18 14.41 -9.65
N ALA A 220 2.59 15.14 -8.70
CA ALA A 220 3.11 15.19 -7.35
C ALA A 220 2.80 13.88 -6.61
N VAL A 221 3.84 13.17 -6.22
CA VAL A 221 3.74 11.97 -5.37
C VAL A 221 3.94 12.34 -3.90
N PRO A 222 3.35 11.58 -2.93
CA PRO A 222 3.53 11.83 -1.51
C PRO A 222 4.99 11.65 -1.08
N GLU A 223 5.69 12.74 -0.75
CA GLU A 223 7.09 12.70 -0.29
C GLU A 223 7.25 12.18 1.14
N ASN A 224 6.21 12.32 1.98
CA ASN A 224 6.26 12.00 3.41
C ASN A 224 5.61 10.66 3.78
N ALA A 225 5.42 9.76 2.83
CA ALA A 225 4.95 8.42 3.12
C ALA A 225 6.11 7.59 3.68
N ALA A 226 5.91 6.93 4.84
CA ALA A 226 6.94 6.12 5.48
C ALA A 226 6.69 4.62 5.25
N GLY A 227 7.76 3.81 5.31
CA GLY A 227 7.68 2.36 5.13
C GLY A 227 7.33 1.97 3.70
N GLU A 228 6.55 0.92 3.54
CA GLU A 228 6.16 0.34 2.25
C GLU A 228 5.43 1.33 1.33
N LEU A 229 4.67 2.26 1.92
CA LEU A 229 3.99 3.32 1.19
C LEU A 229 4.96 4.35 0.61
N GLY A 230 6.06 4.64 1.32
CA GLY A 230 7.14 5.49 0.83
C GLY A 230 7.83 4.88 -0.38
N HIS A 231 8.19 3.59 -0.28
CA HIS A 231 8.75 2.84 -1.41
C HIS A 231 7.81 2.77 -2.62
N LEU A 232 6.51 2.58 -2.39
CA LEU A 232 5.52 2.58 -3.47
C LEU A 232 5.45 3.95 -4.15
N SER A 233 5.43 5.04 -3.36
CA SER A 233 5.42 6.42 -3.88
C SER A 233 6.65 6.71 -4.74
N GLU A 234 7.83 6.32 -4.27
CA GLU A 234 9.09 6.49 -5.00
C GLU A 234 9.09 5.72 -6.32
N ARG A 235 8.70 4.43 -6.29
CA ARG A 235 8.61 3.60 -7.50
C ARG A 235 7.60 4.13 -8.50
N PHE A 236 6.47 4.62 -8.00
CA PHE A 236 5.46 5.26 -8.85
C PHE A 236 5.99 6.55 -9.48
N GLY A 237 6.69 7.39 -8.72
CA GLY A 237 7.35 8.59 -9.24
C GLY A 237 8.38 8.28 -10.32
N GLN A 238 9.23 7.27 -10.11
CA GLN A 238 10.20 6.80 -11.10
C GLN A 238 9.51 6.31 -12.38
N MET A 239 8.40 5.57 -12.25
CA MET A 239 7.61 5.11 -13.39
C MET A 239 7.00 6.30 -14.17
N ALA A 240 6.39 7.26 -13.47
CA ALA A 240 5.81 8.45 -14.10
C ALA A 240 6.87 9.27 -14.84
N SER A 241 8.04 9.47 -14.23
CA SER A 241 9.17 10.16 -14.87
C SER A 241 9.65 9.46 -16.14
N ARG A 242 9.78 8.12 -16.11
CA ARG A 242 10.15 7.35 -17.29
C ARG A 242 9.12 7.45 -18.41
N LEU A 243 7.83 7.45 -18.07
CA LEU A 243 6.76 7.64 -19.06
C LEU A 243 6.82 9.04 -19.68
N ALA A 244 7.10 10.09 -18.89
CA ALA A 244 7.29 11.45 -19.37
C ALA A 244 8.48 11.54 -20.35
N GLU A 245 9.58 10.86 -20.03
CA GLU A 245 10.77 10.79 -20.91
C GLU A 245 10.43 10.10 -22.23
N VAL A 246 9.74 8.96 -22.18
CA VAL A 246 9.33 8.21 -23.38
C VAL A 246 8.41 9.04 -24.27
N GLU A 247 7.37 9.68 -23.70
CA GLU A 247 6.46 10.54 -24.46
C GLU A 247 7.20 11.72 -25.10
N THR A 248 8.12 12.33 -24.34
CA THR A 248 8.93 13.44 -24.86
C THR A 248 9.84 12.99 -26.02
N MET A 249 10.44 11.81 -25.89
CA MET A 249 11.25 11.21 -26.96
C MET A 249 10.38 10.91 -28.20
N GLU A 250 9.23 10.30 -28.03
CA GLU A 250 8.29 9.99 -29.12
C GLU A 250 7.82 11.27 -29.82
N ARG A 251 7.45 12.29 -29.07
CA ARG A 251 7.03 13.57 -29.61
C ARG A 251 8.14 14.25 -30.41
N ASN A 252 9.34 14.27 -29.84
CA ASN A 252 10.52 14.84 -30.53
C ASN A 252 10.84 14.06 -31.79
N PHE A 253 10.75 12.72 -31.76
CA PHE A 253 10.92 11.85 -32.91
C PHE A 253 9.94 12.22 -34.03
N LEU A 254 8.62 12.27 -33.73
CA LEU A 254 7.60 12.63 -34.72
C LEU A 254 7.78 14.04 -35.30
N MET A 255 8.20 15.01 -34.47
CA MET A 255 8.51 16.36 -34.95
C MET A 255 9.72 16.34 -35.89
N SER A 256 10.78 15.62 -35.55
CA SER A 256 11.97 15.50 -36.36
C SER A 256 11.71 14.81 -37.70
N VAL A 257 10.97 13.69 -37.68
CA VAL A 257 10.49 13.02 -38.92
C VAL A 257 9.75 13.99 -39.82
N SER A 258 8.79 14.74 -39.25
CA SER A 258 8.02 15.72 -40.04
C SER A 258 8.86 16.79 -40.65
N HIS A 259 9.92 17.23 -39.93
CA HIS A 259 10.82 18.26 -40.42
C HIS A 259 11.74 17.75 -41.54
N GLU A 260 12.33 16.54 -41.33
CA GLU A 260 13.23 15.92 -42.30
C GLU A 260 12.51 15.46 -43.59
N LEU A 261 11.23 15.13 -43.53
CA LEU A 261 10.42 14.85 -44.72
C LEU A 261 10.00 16.14 -45.47
N ARG A 262 9.72 17.23 -44.75
CA ARG A 262 9.22 18.47 -45.36
C ARG A 262 10.26 19.16 -46.21
N THR A 263 11.52 19.15 -45.80
CA THR A 263 12.63 19.85 -46.49
C THR A 263 12.83 19.34 -47.91
N PRO A 264 13.11 18.05 -48.17
CA PRO A 264 13.29 17.51 -49.50
C PRO A 264 12.02 17.66 -50.36
N LEU A 265 10.85 17.44 -49.74
CA LEU A 265 9.58 17.59 -50.43
C LEU A 265 9.33 19.04 -50.93
N THR A 266 9.76 20.01 -50.12
CA THR A 266 9.66 21.45 -50.53
C THR A 266 10.61 21.75 -51.67
N ALA A 267 11.85 21.21 -51.65
CA ALA A 267 12.81 21.36 -52.74
C ALA A 267 12.30 20.73 -54.06
N ILE A 268 11.82 19.46 -53.98
CA ILE A 268 11.21 18.77 -55.12
C ILE A 268 10.09 19.62 -55.73
N ARG A 269 9.14 20.07 -54.89
CA ARG A 269 7.99 20.89 -55.33
C ARG A 269 8.46 22.18 -55.97
N GLY A 270 9.47 22.88 -55.41
CA GLY A 270 9.97 24.13 -55.91
C GLY A 270 10.62 23.96 -57.31
N HIS A 271 11.48 22.96 -57.46
CA HIS A 271 12.09 22.68 -58.77
C HIS A 271 11.08 22.24 -59.81
N VAL A 272 10.15 21.36 -59.46
CA VAL A 272 9.03 20.93 -60.36
C VAL A 272 8.14 22.13 -60.77
N ALA A 273 7.79 22.99 -59.80
CA ALA A 273 6.99 24.21 -60.13
C ALA A 273 7.76 25.13 -61.07
N ALA A 274 9.04 25.40 -60.83
CA ALA A 274 9.88 26.22 -61.68
C ALA A 274 10.00 25.67 -63.13
N LEU A 275 10.11 24.34 -63.26
CA LEU A 275 10.12 23.66 -64.54
C LEU A 275 8.76 23.76 -65.27
N LEU A 276 7.64 23.61 -64.56
CA LEU A 276 6.28 23.68 -65.14
C LEU A 276 5.86 25.09 -65.56
N GLU A 277 6.27 26.09 -64.76
CA GLU A 277 6.00 27.49 -65.03
C GLU A 277 6.91 28.10 -66.09
N GLY A 278 7.87 27.36 -66.60
CA GLY A 278 8.81 27.81 -67.63
C GLY A 278 9.81 28.85 -67.10
N VAL A 279 10.01 28.93 -65.80
CA VAL A 279 10.97 29.89 -65.20
C VAL A 279 12.42 29.47 -65.51
N VAL A 280 12.65 28.17 -65.71
CA VAL A 280 13.97 27.58 -66.05
C VAL A 280 13.98 27.33 -67.58
N GLU A 281 14.45 28.28 -68.35
CA GLU A 281 14.50 28.20 -69.80
C GLU A 281 15.78 27.53 -70.33
N ASP A 282 16.90 27.65 -69.63
CA ASP A 282 18.15 27.12 -70.01
C ASP A 282 18.17 25.56 -69.87
N PRO A 283 18.53 24.82 -70.93
CA PRO A 283 18.62 23.36 -70.88
C PRO A 283 19.51 22.81 -69.73
N GLU A 284 20.65 23.44 -69.48
CA GLU A 284 21.58 23.02 -68.46
C GLU A 284 21.01 23.23 -67.05
N GLN A 285 20.27 24.32 -66.81
CA GLN A 285 19.55 24.55 -65.55
C GLN A 285 18.35 23.62 -65.37
N ARG A 286 17.69 23.19 -66.47
CA ARG A 286 16.63 22.20 -66.44
C ARG A 286 17.16 20.83 -66.01
N ASP A 287 18.31 20.42 -66.60
CA ASP A 287 18.92 19.16 -66.24
C ASP A 287 19.38 19.17 -64.77
N GLN A 288 19.98 20.26 -64.27
CA GLN A 288 20.37 20.46 -62.89
C GLN A 288 19.14 20.42 -61.95
N SER A 289 18.00 21.01 -62.36
CA SER A 289 16.75 20.95 -61.58
C SER A 289 16.21 19.52 -61.49
N LEU A 290 16.26 18.75 -62.60
CA LEU A 290 15.82 17.37 -62.63
C LEU A 290 16.73 16.49 -61.77
N GLU A 291 18.05 16.69 -61.86
CA GLU A 291 19.03 16.01 -61.03
C GLU A 291 18.80 16.28 -59.53
N THR A 292 18.51 17.54 -59.19
CA THR A 292 18.16 17.90 -57.80
C THR A 292 16.90 17.18 -57.33
N VAL A 293 15.85 17.13 -58.20
CA VAL A 293 14.60 16.41 -57.87
C VAL A 293 14.88 14.91 -57.61
N GLU A 294 15.71 14.28 -58.47
CA GLU A 294 16.06 12.89 -58.34
C GLU A 294 16.85 12.62 -57.06
N LEU A 295 17.85 13.44 -56.74
CA LEU A 295 18.67 13.33 -55.52
C LEU A 295 17.82 13.47 -54.25
N GLU A 296 16.91 14.44 -54.23
CA GLU A 296 16.02 14.63 -53.06
C GLU A 296 14.98 13.52 -52.96
N ALA A 297 14.48 12.95 -54.08
CA ALA A 297 13.59 11.80 -54.05
C ALA A 297 14.30 10.55 -53.48
N GLN A 298 15.55 10.26 -53.93
CA GLN A 298 16.38 9.17 -53.40
C GLN A 298 16.71 9.38 -51.92
N ARG A 299 16.92 10.62 -51.50
CA ARG A 299 17.13 10.96 -50.09
C ARG A 299 15.87 10.66 -49.25
N LEU A 300 14.70 11.00 -49.77
CA LEU A 300 13.41 10.77 -49.12
C LEU A 300 13.10 9.28 -49.01
N GLU A 301 13.40 8.50 -50.06
CA GLU A 301 13.26 7.03 -50.04
C GLU A 301 14.15 6.39 -48.94
N ARG A 302 15.41 6.80 -48.85
CA ARG A 302 16.30 6.33 -47.78
C ARG A 302 15.79 6.71 -46.39
N LEU A 303 15.31 7.94 -46.21
CA LEU A 303 14.74 8.38 -44.92
C LEU A 303 13.53 7.53 -44.50
N VAL A 304 12.62 7.23 -45.44
CA VAL A 304 11.46 6.37 -45.17
C VAL A 304 11.92 4.96 -44.80
N GLN A 305 12.91 4.41 -45.52
CA GLN A 305 13.45 3.09 -45.20
C GLN A 305 14.11 3.06 -43.82
N ASP A 306 14.91 4.09 -43.46
CA ASP A 306 15.54 4.23 -42.16
C ASP A 306 14.48 4.25 -41.02
N ILE A 307 13.39 4.98 -41.20
CA ILE A 307 12.29 5.04 -40.25
C ILE A 307 11.59 3.66 -40.09
N LEU A 308 11.35 2.98 -41.21
CA LEU A 308 10.73 1.64 -41.20
C LEU A 308 11.64 0.60 -40.51
N ASP A 309 12.96 0.66 -40.74
CA ASP A 309 13.91 -0.22 -40.11
C ASP A 309 13.97 0.03 -38.59
N LEU A 310 14.02 1.30 -38.17
CA LEU A 310 14.00 1.66 -36.77
C LEU A 310 12.70 1.18 -36.08
N ALA A 311 11.55 1.37 -36.72
CA ALA A 311 10.26 0.91 -36.19
C ALA A 311 10.15 -0.61 -36.04
N LYS A 312 10.77 -1.38 -36.97
CA LYS A 312 10.82 -2.85 -36.86
C LYS A 312 11.72 -3.29 -35.70
N LEU A 313 12.84 -2.62 -35.48
CA LEU A 313 13.79 -2.93 -34.40
C LEU A 313 13.17 -2.70 -33.02
N ASP A 314 12.46 -1.56 -32.85
CA ASP A 314 11.83 -1.19 -31.57
C ASP A 314 10.74 -2.19 -31.12
N THR A 315 10.02 -2.79 -32.05
CA THR A 315 8.92 -3.74 -31.74
C THR A 315 9.36 -5.17 -31.41
N HIS A 316 10.66 -5.48 -31.31
CA HIS A 316 11.20 -6.85 -31.16
C HIS A 316 10.67 -7.83 -32.23
N ARG A 317 10.13 -7.34 -33.32
CA ARG A 317 9.66 -8.13 -34.47
C ARG A 317 10.72 -8.29 -35.55
N PHE A 318 11.91 -7.80 -35.24
CA PHE A 318 13.05 -7.91 -36.13
C PHE A 318 13.58 -9.34 -36.09
N THR A 319 13.51 -10.03 -37.25
CA THR A 319 14.03 -11.38 -37.38
C THR A 319 15.41 -11.28 -38.04
N VAL A 320 16.43 -11.71 -37.33
CA VAL A 320 17.78 -11.87 -37.86
C VAL A 320 17.84 -13.16 -38.68
N THR A 321 18.19 -13.07 -39.93
CA THR A 321 18.38 -14.24 -40.79
C THR A 321 19.84 -14.69 -40.66
N THR A 322 20.05 -15.75 -39.86
CA THR A 322 21.40 -16.24 -39.61
C THR A 322 21.90 -17.13 -40.75
N GLU A 323 23.06 -16.76 -41.31
CA GLU A 323 23.77 -17.51 -42.31
C GLU A 323 25.29 -17.50 -42.05
N GLU A 324 26.08 -18.31 -42.72
CA GLU A 324 27.54 -18.23 -42.69
C GLU A 324 28.00 -17.03 -43.51
N VAL A 325 28.64 -16.08 -42.85
CA VAL A 325 29.11 -14.80 -43.43
C VAL A 325 30.63 -14.76 -43.42
N ASP A 326 31.25 -14.70 -44.58
CA ASP A 326 32.67 -14.35 -44.72
C ASP A 326 32.83 -12.83 -44.53
N MET A 327 33.33 -12.46 -43.34
CA MET A 327 33.47 -11.06 -42.95
C MET A 327 34.45 -10.29 -43.84
N ALA A 328 35.45 -10.96 -44.41
CA ALA A 328 36.39 -10.29 -45.29
C ALA A 328 35.74 -9.97 -46.63
N GLU A 329 34.97 -10.90 -47.23
CA GLU A 329 34.23 -10.65 -48.47
C GLU A 329 33.19 -9.55 -48.30
N LEU A 330 32.49 -9.55 -47.17
CA LEU A 330 31.50 -8.52 -46.84
C LEU A 330 32.13 -7.14 -46.72
N LEU A 331 33.30 -7.05 -46.06
CA LEU A 331 34.02 -5.77 -45.93
C LEU A 331 34.66 -5.32 -47.26
N ASP A 332 35.06 -6.24 -48.12
CA ASP A 332 35.48 -5.91 -49.47
C ASP A 332 34.33 -5.23 -50.25
N GLN A 333 33.13 -5.74 -50.16
CA GLN A 333 31.93 -5.11 -50.75
C GLN A 333 31.67 -3.71 -50.18
N ALA A 334 31.77 -3.55 -48.87
CA ALA A 334 31.59 -2.25 -48.20
C ALA A 334 32.69 -1.26 -48.65
N TYR A 335 33.94 -1.70 -48.74
CA TYR A 335 35.08 -0.89 -49.18
C TYR A 335 34.91 -0.40 -50.61
N GLU A 336 34.60 -1.30 -51.54
CA GLU A 336 34.45 -0.95 -52.97
C GLU A 336 33.34 0.09 -53.18
N ARG A 337 32.28 0.07 -52.39
CA ARG A 337 31.17 1.02 -52.51
C ARG A 337 31.57 2.48 -52.32
N TYR A 338 32.59 2.76 -51.52
CA TYR A 338 33.07 4.13 -51.23
C TYR A 338 34.36 4.50 -51.93
N ARG A 339 34.96 3.57 -52.68
CA ARG A 339 36.28 3.80 -53.36
C ARG A 339 36.24 4.95 -54.36
N GLU A 340 35.19 5.08 -55.14
CA GLU A 340 35.03 6.16 -56.11
C GLU A 340 34.90 7.54 -55.41
N GLU A 341 34.13 7.62 -54.33
CA GLU A 341 33.98 8.83 -53.54
C GLU A 341 35.32 9.22 -52.90
N ALA A 342 36.04 8.28 -52.34
CA ALA A 342 37.37 8.51 -51.78
C ALA A 342 38.31 9.09 -52.81
N HIS A 343 38.34 8.51 -54.02
CA HIS A 343 39.17 9.02 -55.12
C HIS A 343 38.77 10.44 -55.52
N ARG A 344 37.48 10.72 -55.68
CA ARG A 344 36.98 12.06 -56.09
C ARG A 344 37.35 13.13 -55.03
N ARG A 345 37.33 12.79 -53.74
CA ARG A 345 37.63 13.68 -52.63
C ARG A 345 39.10 13.63 -52.19
N SER A 346 39.97 12.87 -52.89
CA SER A 346 41.40 12.64 -52.57
C SER A 346 41.59 12.15 -51.11
N ILE A 347 40.64 11.34 -50.58
CA ILE A 347 40.72 10.75 -49.24
C ILE A 347 41.64 9.51 -49.32
N ASP A 348 42.59 9.44 -48.38
CA ASP A 348 43.45 8.26 -48.18
C ASP A 348 42.62 7.16 -47.53
N TYR A 349 41.97 6.32 -48.36
CA TYR A 349 41.04 5.28 -47.91
C TYR A 349 41.74 3.93 -47.88
N LEU A 350 41.93 3.37 -46.68
CA LEU A 350 42.71 2.17 -46.42
C LEU A 350 41.82 1.03 -45.92
N GLN A 351 42.15 -0.19 -46.35
CA GLN A 351 41.53 -1.40 -45.84
C GLN A 351 42.59 -2.31 -45.23
N GLU A 352 42.41 -2.73 -43.98
CA GLU A 352 43.29 -3.63 -43.24
C GLU A 352 42.55 -4.88 -42.77
N LEU A 353 42.61 -5.96 -43.53
CA LEU A 353 42.01 -7.25 -43.13
C LEU A 353 43.08 -8.12 -42.49
N ARG A 354 43.19 -8.07 -41.15
CA ARG A 354 44.20 -8.82 -40.40
C ARG A 354 43.85 -10.30 -40.29
N ASP A 355 42.52 -10.59 -40.25
CA ASP A 355 41.95 -11.92 -40.17
C ASP A 355 40.82 -12.10 -41.21
N ARG A 356 40.39 -13.34 -41.43
CA ARG A 356 39.27 -13.67 -42.33
C ARG A 356 38.26 -14.59 -41.62
N PRO A 357 37.59 -14.09 -40.59
CA PRO A 357 36.64 -14.89 -39.86
C PRO A 357 35.36 -15.13 -40.66
N VAL A 358 34.85 -16.36 -40.57
CA VAL A 358 33.47 -16.72 -40.96
C VAL A 358 32.64 -16.80 -39.68
N ILE A 359 31.55 -16.06 -39.63
CA ILE A 359 30.65 -16.05 -38.49
C ILE A 359 29.24 -16.40 -38.89
N VAL A 360 28.43 -16.88 -37.96
CA VAL A 360 26.98 -17.09 -38.17
C VAL A 360 26.24 -15.83 -37.78
N SER A 361 25.81 -15.05 -38.78
CA SER A 361 25.17 -13.74 -38.58
C SER A 361 24.26 -13.39 -39.76
N ASP A 362 23.65 -12.22 -39.75
CA ASP A 362 22.88 -11.66 -40.86
C ASP A 362 23.84 -10.72 -41.66
N GLY A 363 24.31 -11.20 -42.82
CA GLY A 363 25.28 -10.49 -43.64
C GLY A 363 24.79 -9.14 -44.13
N ASP A 364 23.52 -9.06 -44.57
CA ASP A 364 22.90 -7.81 -45.02
C ASP A 364 22.87 -6.75 -43.92
N ARG A 365 22.58 -7.17 -42.69
CA ARG A 365 22.53 -6.26 -41.53
C ARG A 365 23.90 -5.84 -41.05
N VAL A 366 24.88 -6.73 -41.05
CA VAL A 366 26.29 -6.35 -40.81
C VAL A 366 26.76 -5.33 -41.84
N LEU A 367 26.46 -5.58 -43.13
CA LEU A 367 26.77 -4.65 -44.20
C LEU A 367 26.09 -3.28 -44.02
N GLN A 368 24.86 -3.26 -43.55
CA GLN A 368 24.10 -2.04 -43.21
C GLN A 368 24.78 -1.27 -42.10
N VAL A 369 25.20 -1.95 -41.01
CA VAL A 369 25.93 -1.32 -39.89
C VAL A 369 27.22 -0.70 -40.37
N VAL A 370 28.08 -1.48 -41.09
CA VAL A 370 29.35 -1.02 -41.59
C VAL A 370 29.16 0.15 -42.58
N GLY A 371 28.15 0.05 -43.46
CA GLY A 371 27.80 1.14 -44.38
C GLY A 371 27.44 2.44 -43.69
N ASN A 372 26.67 2.36 -42.58
CA ASN A 372 26.29 3.52 -41.74
C ASN A 372 27.52 4.15 -41.04
N LEU A 373 28.49 3.34 -40.58
CA LEU A 373 29.73 3.81 -39.98
C LEU A 373 30.62 4.48 -41.03
N LEU A 374 30.76 3.86 -42.21
CA LEU A 374 31.52 4.43 -43.33
C LEU A 374 30.91 5.75 -43.84
N ALA A 375 29.56 5.78 -44.04
CA ALA A 375 28.87 7.00 -44.43
C ALA A 375 29.12 8.15 -43.43
N ASN A 376 29.14 7.84 -42.13
CA ASN A 376 29.47 8.83 -41.11
C ASN A 376 30.91 9.29 -41.18
N ALA A 377 31.87 8.39 -41.37
CA ALA A 377 33.29 8.71 -41.52
C ALA A 377 33.54 9.58 -42.77
N PHE A 378 32.99 9.21 -43.93
CA PHE A 378 33.10 10.00 -45.17
C PHE A 378 32.48 11.39 -45.04
N LYS A 379 31.38 11.52 -44.31
CA LYS A 379 30.74 12.80 -44.03
C LYS A 379 31.59 13.70 -43.13
N ALA A 380 32.24 13.13 -42.11
CA ALA A 380 33.03 13.87 -41.13
C ALA A 380 34.42 14.23 -41.64
N THR A 381 34.98 13.43 -42.55
CA THR A 381 36.34 13.59 -43.02
C THR A 381 36.43 14.71 -44.09
N PRO A 382 37.34 15.68 -43.96
CA PRO A 382 37.58 16.68 -44.98
C PRO A 382 38.24 16.07 -46.22
N ASP A 383 38.21 16.77 -47.38
CA ASP A 383 38.90 16.36 -48.59
C ASP A 383 40.40 16.28 -48.32
N GLY A 384 41.05 15.24 -48.83
CA GLY A 384 42.46 14.94 -48.54
C GLY A 384 42.70 14.29 -47.16
N GLY A 385 41.63 13.97 -46.42
CA GLY A 385 41.73 13.28 -45.13
C GLY A 385 42.02 11.79 -45.23
N ARG A 386 41.91 11.07 -44.13
CA ARG A 386 42.16 9.63 -44.06
C ARG A 386 40.98 8.90 -43.42
N ILE A 387 40.63 7.73 -44.00
CA ILE A 387 39.67 6.78 -43.45
C ILE A 387 40.27 5.39 -43.52
N SER A 388 40.17 4.60 -42.44
CA SER A 388 40.56 3.19 -42.45
C SER A 388 39.37 2.28 -42.06
N LEU A 389 39.30 1.13 -42.74
CA LEU A 389 38.37 0.03 -42.43
C LEU A 389 39.23 -1.17 -42.03
N GLU A 390 39.09 -1.58 -40.75
CA GLU A 390 39.87 -2.68 -40.18
C GLU A 390 39.01 -3.87 -39.81
N LEU A 391 39.56 -5.09 -40.00
CA LEU A 391 38.96 -6.34 -39.53
C LEU A 391 39.98 -7.11 -38.69
N ALA A 392 39.58 -7.50 -37.50
CA ALA A 392 40.39 -8.35 -36.62
C ALA A 392 39.51 -9.34 -35.86
N GLN A 393 40.05 -10.49 -35.48
CA GLN A 393 39.41 -11.45 -34.59
C GLN A 393 40.21 -11.58 -33.28
N GLN A 394 39.55 -11.34 -32.16
CA GLN A 394 40.21 -11.42 -30.86
C GLN A 394 39.28 -12.06 -29.83
N ASN A 395 39.82 -12.97 -29.03
CA ASN A 395 39.08 -13.54 -27.87
C ASN A 395 37.66 -14.11 -28.16
N GLY A 396 37.44 -14.63 -29.37
CA GLY A 396 36.13 -15.17 -29.76
C GLY A 396 35.11 -14.10 -30.18
N THR A 397 35.57 -12.88 -30.47
CA THR A 397 34.78 -11.78 -31.05
C THR A 397 35.43 -11.30 -32.36
N VAL A 398 34.61 -10.81 -33.27
CA VAL A 398 35.01 -10.15 -34.49
C VAL A 398 34.88 -8.65 -34.32
N HIS A 399 35.91 -7.92 -34.65
CA HIS A 399 36.04 -6.48 -34.53
C HIS A 399 36.11 -5.85 -35.91
N VAL A 400 35.14 -5.00 -36.25
CA VAL A 400 35.17 -4.18 -37.49
C VAL A 400 35.24 -2.73 -37.04
N ALA A 401 36.39 -2.10 -37.32
CA ALA A 401 36.60 -0.71 -36.97
C ALA A 401 36.63 0.21 -38.19
N VAL A 402 35.96 1.33 -38.11
CA VAL A 402 36.03 2.46 -39.04
C VAL A 402 36.65 3.64 -38.30
N GLU A 403 37.82 4.08 -38.76
CA GLU A 403 38.55 5.21 -38.18
C GLU A 403 38.68 6.34 -39.19
N ASP A 404 38.43 7.57 -38.75
CA ASP A 404 38.54 8.80 -39.51
C ASP A 404 39.47 9.81 -38.83
N ASN A 405 40.09 10.70 -39.60
CA ASN A 405 40.85 11.84 -39.08
C ASN A 405 40.07 13.16 -39.16
N GLY A 406 38.76 13.10 -39.06
CA GLY A 406 37.89 14.27 -39.06
C GLY A 406 38.01 15.14 -37.78
N PRO A 407 37.07 16.01 -37.53
CA PRO A 407 37.12 16.98 -36.41
C PRO A 407 37.02 16.33 -35.04
N GLY A 408 36.67 15.04 -34.96
CA GLY A 408 36.37 14.34 -33.70
C GLY A 408 35.08 14.79 -33.01
N ILE A 409 34.74 14.13 -31.91
CA ILE A 409 33.46 14.30 -31.22
C ILE A 409 33.71 14.71 -29.77
N PRO A 410 33.19 15.87 -29.31
CA PRO A 410 33.26 16.27 -27.92
C PRO A 410 32.60 15.26 -26.98
N ALA A 411 33.18 15.07 -25.78
CA ALA A 411 32.70 14.09 -24.79
C ALA A 411 31.22 14.24 -24.46
N GLU A 412 30.71 15.48 -24.36
CA GLU A 412 29.32 15.82 -24.04
C GLU A 412 28.31 15.37 -25.11
N LYS A 413 28.79 15.18 -26.37
CA LYS A 413 27.94 14.77 -27.49
C LYS A 413 27.95 13.26 -27.73
N ARG A 414 28.92 12.50 -27.19
CA ARG A 414 29.13 11.07 -27.49
C ARG A 414 27.90 10.22 -27.10
N GLU A 415 27.30 10.45 -25.90
CA GLU A 415 26.10 9.70 -25.46
C GLU A 415 24.86 10.01 -26.31
N ARG A 416 24.80 11.23 -26.87
CA ARG A 416 23.64 11.68 -27.66
C ARG A 416 23.71 11.29 -29.11
N LEU A 417 24.91 10.95 -29.61
CA LEU A 417 25.17 10.67 -31.02
C LEU A 417 24.36 9.49 -31.57
N PHE A 418 24.09 8.52 -30.74
CA PHE A 418 23.27 7.35 -31.08
C PHE A 418 21.76 7.55 -30.91
N ARG A 419 21.32 8.77 -30.57
CA ARG A 419 19.89 9.08 -30.57
C ARG A 419 19.40 9.43 -31.96
N PRO A 420 18.19 9.03 -32.34
CA PRO A 420 17.60 9.39 -33.62
C PRO A 420 17.59 10.90 -33.88
N PHE A 421 17.86 11.32 -35.13
CA PHE A 421 17.86 12.69 -35.61
C PHE A 421 18.91 13.62 -34.96
N VAL A 422 19.93 13.10 -34.35
CA VAL A 422 21.07 13.89 -33.90
C VAL A 422 22.08 14.00 -35.05
N SER A 423 22.12 15.16 -35.67
CA SER A 423 23.09 15.48 -36.73
C SER A 423 23.62 16.91 -36.57
N ASP A 424 24.92 17.10 -36.56
CA ASP A 424 25.57 18.43 -36.49
C ASP A 424 25.73 19.07 -37.88
N SER A 425 25.36 18.42 -38.97
CA SER A 425 25.62 18.86 -40.32
C SER A 425 24.44 18.68 -41.27
N SER A 426 24.27 19.63 -42.16
CA SER A 426 23.24 19.71 -43.20
C SER A 426 23.42 18.66 -44.31
N GLY A 427 23.29 17.39 -44.03
CA GLY A 427 23.49 16.39 -45.10
C GLY A 427 23.16 14.95 -44.72
N GLY A 428 22.67 14.67 -43.54
CA GLY A 428 22.28 13.31 -43.17
C GLY A 428 21.02 13.29 -42.32
N THR A 429 20.28 12.18 -42.35
CA THR A 429 19.04 11.98 -41.63
C THR A 429 19.20 11.96 -40.10
N GLY A 430 20.45 11.78 -39.60
CA GLY A 430 20.72 11.58 -38.19
C GLY A 430 20.17 10.22 -37.64
N LEU A 431 19.75 9.32 -38.52
CA LEU A 431 19.24 8.00 -38.16
C LEU A 431 20.29 6.90 -38.27
N GLY A 432 21.29 7.04 -39.14
CA GLY A 432 22.22 5.96 -39.46
C GLY A 432 22.97 5.37 -38.25
N LEU A 433 23.48 6.22 -37.34
CA LEU A 433 24.17 5.74 -36.13
C LEU A 433 23.20 5.12 -35.11
N ALA A 434 21.96 5.64 -35.02
CA ALA A 434 20.93 5.04 -34.18
C ALA A 434 20.57 3.65 -34.71
N ILE A 435 20.32 3.50 -35.99
CA ILE A 435 20.06 2.21 -36.65
C ILE A 435 21.27 1.26 -36.48
N ALA A 436 22.49 1.74 -36.67
CA ALA A 436 23.69 0.93 -36.50
C ALA A 436 23.79 0.35 -35.10
N LYS A 437 23.48 1.15 -34.06
CA LYS A 437 23.45 0.69 -32.65
C LYS A 437 22.41 -0.35 -32.41
N GLU A 438 21.16 -0.13 -32.83
CA GLU A 438 20.07 -1.07 -32.65
C GLU A 438 20.29 -2.38 -33.40
N LEU A 439 20.78 -2.30 -34.65
CA LEU A 439 21.17 -3.48 -35.43
C LEU A 439 22.30 -4.26 -34.77
N SER A 440 23.35 -3.58 -34.30
CA SER A 440 24.44 -4.26 -33.60
C SER A 440 23.96 -5.01 -32.36
N ALA A 441 23.05 -4.44 -31.59
CA ALA A 441 22.43 -5.11 -30.44
C ALA A 441 21.56 -6.31 -30.86
N ALA A 442 20.80 -6.18 -31.95
CA ALA A 442 19.98 -7.28 -32.51
C ALA A 442 20.83 -8.45 -33.00
N LEU A 443 22.05 -8.16 -33.50
CA LEU A 443 23.04 -9.16 -33.92
C LEU A 443 23.83 -9.77 -32.73
N GLY A 444 23.49 -9.40 -31.49
CA GLY A 444 24.17 -9.85 -30.27
C GLY A 444 25.54 -9.20 -30.03
N GLY A 445 25.82 -8.09 -30.72
CA GLY A 445 27.05 -7.31 -30.61
C GLY A 445 26.85 -5.93 -29.97
N ARG A 446 27.81 -5.04 -30.16
CA ARG A 446 27.75 -3.65 -29.74
C ARG A 446 28.64 -2.76 -30.63
N ILE A 447 28.42 -1.46 -30.56
CA ILE A 447 29.30 -0.45 -31.14
C ILE A 447 30.02 0.30 -30.03
N ASP A 448 31.34 0.29 -30.05
CA ASP A 448 32.22 1.08 -29.19
C ASP A 448 32.69 2.34 -29.95
N LEU A 449 32.87 3.46 -29.25
CA LEU A 449 33.31 4.74 -29.82
C LEU A 449 34.46 5.29 -29.02
N ASP A 450 35.59 5.55 -29.73
CA ASP A 450 36.71 6.34 -29.26
C ASP A 450 36.88 7.55 -30.18
N SER A 451 36.94 8.75 -29.61
CA SER A 451 37.04 9.97 -30.39
C SER A 451 37.63 11.11 -29.55
N GLU A 452 38.52 11.89 -30.17
CA GLU A 452 39.13 13.07 -29.57
C GLU A 452 39.02 14.27 -30.54
N VAL A 453 38.60 15.42 -30.00
CA VAL A 453 38.41 16.63 -30.80
C VAL A 453 39.75 16.99 -31.48
N GLY A 454 39.71 17.13 -32.79
CA GLY A 454 40.91 17.44 -33.64
C GLY A 454 41.76 16.23 -34.02
N ARG A 455 41.41 15.01 -33.57
CA ARG A 455 42.12 13.78 -33.94
C ARG A 455 41.30 12.81 -34.77
N GLY A 456 39.99 12.95 -34.76
CA GLY A 456 39.07 12.08 -35.47
C GLY A 456 38.27 11.16 -34.58
N SER A 457 37.66 10.13 -35.17
CA SER A 457 36.81 9.17 -34.47
C SER A 457 37.09 7.76 -34.95
N ARG A 458 37.01 6.79 -34.03
CA ARG A 458 37.03 5.36 -34.26
C ARG A 458 35.76 4.72 -33.76
N PHE A 459 34.95 4.20 -34.66
CA PHE A 459 33.78 3.40 -34.39
C PHE A 459 34.10 1.92 -34.56
N GLU A 460 33.83 1.10 -33.55
CA GLU A 460 34.19 -0.30 -33.59
C GLU A 460 32.93 -1.15 -33.34
N LEU A 461 32.49 -1.93 -34.36
CA LEU A 461 31.49 -2.95 -34.28
C LEU A 461 32.12 -4.21 -33.72
N VAL A 462 31.62 -4.71 -32.60
CA VAL A 462 32.04 -5.95 -31.93
C VAL A 462 30.93 -6.98 -32.05
N LEU A 463 31.20 -8.09 -32.73
CA LEU A 463 30.26 -9.20 -32.94
C LEU A 463 30.77 -10.50 -32.29
N PRO A 464 29.93 -11.41 -31.82
CA PRO A 464 30.36 -12.74 -31.39
C PRO A 464 30.84 -13.56 -32.59
N ALA A 465 31.97 -14.25 -32.46
CA ALA A 465 32.54 -15.13 -33.50
C ALA A 465 31.99 -16.56 -33.38
N ARG A 466 30.66 -16.72 -33.29
CA ARG A 466 30.03 -18.05 -33.17
C ARG A 466 29.26 -18.40 -34.40
#